data_4d99dbf41a5b3085efa319cdb4eb3f94
#
_entry.id   4d99dbf41a5b3085efa319cdb4eb3f94
#
_cell.length_a   1.000
_cell.length_b   1.000
_cell.length_c   1.000
_cell.angle_alpha   90.00
_cell.angle_beta   90.00
_cell.angle_gamma   90.00
#
_symmetry.space_group_name_H-M   'P 1'
#
loop_
_entity.id
_entity.type
_entity.pdbx_description
1 polymer ?
#
loop_
_entity_poly.entity_id
_entity_poly.type
_entity_poly.pdbx_seq_one_letter_code
_entity_poly.pdbx_strand_id
1 'polypeptide(L)'
;MVFSAMMASLLGGSKPARAQTIAGSVPEVDRVSIRVAVDSYQFAVAAGKKVGPVDIQHFGWGLSDDKPPSRTLISEFGLSMHAESKRGSETRNLLMDFGFTPEALTNNISLLAIDPSELDALVLSHGHYDHFGGLVGFLQKNKGELKAKLPFYIGGEECFCSREWVGPPVRGNFGALDRQVLEQAKLTVTYAEGPSLVGDHAFTTGQIGLRSFEKVLSPSTMKVGVDDGIGCYPDKLPQEERTKAAIPDQFRHELATAYNLKGRGLVILTACSHRGVVNTIKQAQAASGVTKVHAVIGGFHLAPFAEDYVRQTIAALKEMEVDYVIPLHCSGEVFYELAKAEMPTKLLRSYTGTRFVFEGAGA
;
A
#
# COMPACT_ATOMS: atom_id res chain seq x y z
N MET A 1 1.36 50.21 -33.28
CA MET A 1 1.44 48.71 -33.51
C MET A 1 2.31 48.13 -32.44
N VAL A 2 1.68 47.53 -31.45
CA VAL A 2 2.38 46.84 -30.36
C VAL A 2 2.14 45.33 -30.55
N PHE A 3 3.19 44.62 -30.90
CA PHE A 3 3.15 43.15 -31.00
C PHE A 3 3.19 42.57 -29.58
N SER A 4 2.08 42.00 -29.13
CA SER A 4 2.02 41.19 -27.92
C SER A 4 2.45 39.77 -28.29
N ALA A 5 3.62 39.35 -27.86
CA ALA A 5 4.09 37.99 -28.01
C ALA A 5 3.45 37.11 -26.89
N MET A 6 2.53 36.29 -27.29
CA MET A 6 1.97 35.22 -26.46
C MET A 6 3.05 34.14 -26.25
N MET A 7 3.65 34.08 -25.06
CA MET A 7 4.45 32.93 -24.62
C MET A 7 3.50 31.78 -24.29
N ALA A 8 3.38 30.83 -25.18
CA ALA A 8 2.82 29.51 -24.87
C ALA A 8 3.85 28.75 -24.04
N SER A 9 3.65 28.67 -22.73
CA SER A 9 4.43 27.76 -21.89
C SER A 9 4.06 26.31 -22.23
N LEU A 10 4.97 25.63 -22.91
CA LEU A 10 4.93 24.19 -23.10
C LEU A 10 5.09 23.52 -21.73
N LEU A 11 3.98 23.18 -21.09
CA LEU A 11 3.94 22.24 -19.98
C LEU A 11 4.22 20.84 -20.55
N GLY A 12 5.48 20.54 -20.76
CA GLY A 12 5.97 19.21 -21.10
C GLY A 12 6.00 18.34 -19.87
N GLY A 13 4.84 17.82 -19.43
CA GLY A 13 4.80 16.79 -18.41
C GLY A 13 5.63 15.59 -18.83
N SER A 14 6.56 15.16 -17.97
CA SER A 14 7.36 13.96 -18.21
C SER A 14 6.42 12.76 -18.38
N LYS A 15 6.57 12.00 -19.47
CA LYS A 15 5.79 10.77 -19.65
C LYS A 15 6.14 9.81 -18.51
N PRO A 16 5.14 9.14 -17.89
CA PRO A 16 5.42 8.14 -16.88
C PRO A 16 6.34 7.05 -17.45
N ALA A 17 7.26 6.57 -16.62
CA ALA A 17 8.12 5.46 -16.98
C ALA A 17 7.27 4.18 -17.09
N ARG A 18 7.64 3.29 -18.02
CA ARG A 18 7.07 1.93 -18.01
C ARG A 18 7.76 1.12 -16.92
N ALA A 19 6.95 0.44 -16.11
CA ALA A 19 7.45 -0.51 -15.13
C ALA A 19 8.23 -1.66 -15.80
N GLN A 20 9.26 -2.13 -15.12
CA GLN A 20 10.02 -3.30 -15.56
C GLN A 20 9.15 -4.55 -15.41
N THR A 21 8.69 -5.11 -16.53
CA THR A 21 7.88 -6.33 -16.55
C THR A 21 8.70 -7.51 -15.99
N ILE A 22 8.05 -8.41 -15.27
CA ILE A 22 8.67 -9.64 -14.80
C ILE A 22 8.93 -10.54 -16.00
N ALA A 23 10.21 -10.74 -16.33
CA ALA A 23 10.64 -11.67 -17.36
C ALA A 23 11.23 -12.92 -16.67
N GLY A 24 10.43 -13.95 -16.49
CA GLY A 24 10.84 -15.18 -15.81
C GLY A 24 10.35 -15.28 -14.35
N SER A 25 11.18 -15.84 -13.47
CA SER A 25 10.82 -15.99 -12.04
C SER A 25 11.04 -14.70 -11.27
N VAL A 26 10.17 -14.46 -10.27
CA VAL A 26 10.39 -13.37 -9.30
C VAL A 26 11.61 -13.66 -8.41
N PRO A 27 12.36 -12.63 -8.00
CA PRO A 27 13.52 -12.81 -7.15
C PRO A 27 13.12 -13.42 -5.79
N GLU A 28 13.96 -14.33 -5.27
CA GLU A 28 13.87 -14.78 -3.89
C GLU A 28 14.64 -13.86 -2.97
N VAL A 29 14.12 -13.66 -1.76
CA VAL A 29 14.77 -12.92 -0.69
C VAL A 29 14.96 -13.79 0.55
N ASP A 30 16.05 -13.58 1.28
CA ASP A 30 16.37 -14.38 2.48
C ASP A 30 15.56 -13.93 3.69
N ARG A 31 15.17 -12.65 3.74
CA ARG A 31 14.44 -12.03 4.85
C ARG A 31 13.56 -10.90 4.38
N VAL A 32 12.38 -10.77 4.99
CA VAL A 32 11.50 -9.60 4.85
C VAL A 32 11.10 -9.11 6.23
N SER A 33 11.22 -7.82 6.47
CA SER A 33 10.79 -7.14 7.69
C SER A 33 9.77 -6.08 7.35
N ILE A 34 8.55 -6.18 7.87
CA ILE A 34 7.45 -5.24 7.61
C ILE A 34 7.15 -4.46 8.89
N ARG A 35 7.30 -3.15 8.83
CA ARG A 35 6.96 -2.21 9.91
C ARG A 35 5.68 -1.47 9.54
N VAL A 36 4.64 -1.59 10.36
CA VAL A 36 3.41 -0.82 10.22
C VAL A 36 3.67 0.59 10.75
N ALA A 37 3.85 1.55 9.84
CA ALA A 37 4.17 2.93 10.20
C ALA A 37 2.92 3.73 10.61
N VAL A 38 1.78 3.50 9.94
CA VAL A 38 0.48 4.12 10.24
C VAL A 38 -0.60 3.04 10.15
N ASP A 39 -1.48 2.96 11.13
CA ASP A 39 -2.68 2.13 11.17
C ASP A 39 -3.66 2.70 12.22
N SER A 40 -4.88 2.20 12.23
CA SER A 40 -5.97 2.69 13.09
C SER A 40 -5.78 2.39 14.58
N TYR A 41 -4.93 1.43 14.94
CA TYR A 41 -4.81 0.96 16.32
C TYR A 41 -3.39 1.07 16.85
N GLN A 42 -3.25 1.50 18.10
CA GLN A 42 -2.01 1.51 18.86
C GLN A 42 -2.21 0.81 20.22
N PHE A 43 -1.20 0.02 20.63
CA PHE A 43 -1.15 -0.56 21.96
C PHE A 43 0.29 -0.63 22.46
N ALA A 44 0.72 0.38 23.20
CA ALA A 44 2.11 0.60 23.58
C ALA A 44 2.70 -0.44 24.54
N VAL A 45 1.85 -1.21 25.23
CA VAL A 45 2.29 -2.25 26.19
C VAL A 45 2.22 -3.67 25.62
N ALA A 46 2.01 -3.81 24.31
CA ALA A 46 2.05 -5.13 23.67
C ALA A 46 3.47 -5.72 23.78
N ALA A 47 3.55 -6.94 24.29
CA ALA A 47 4.83 -7.67 24.33
C ALA A 47 5.14 -8.27 22.95
N GLY A 48 6.40 -8.18 22.54
CA GLY A 48 6.90 -8.91 21.38
C GLY A 48 6.83 -10.41 21.60
N LYS A 49 6.67 -11.18 20.52
CA LYS A 49 6.62 -12.65 20.58
C LYS A 49 7.10 -13.28 19.29
N LYS A 50 7.54 -14.52 19.38
CA LYS A 50 7.84 -15.35 18.22
C LYS A 50 6.68 -16.32 17.95
N VAL A 51 6.20 -16.39 16.72
CA VAL A 51 5.15 -17.32 16.28
C VAL A 51 5.67 -18.11 15.09
N GLY A 52 6.05 -19.35 15.32
CA GLY A 52 6.76 -20.15 14.31
C GLY A 52 8.04 -19.42 13.83
N PRO A 53 8.22 -19.20 12.53
CA PRO A 53 9.35 -18.47 11.97
C PRO A 53 9.20 -16.93 12.00
N VAL A 54 8.07 -16.41 12.48
CA VAL A 54 7.78 -14.97 12.47
C VAL A 54 8.15 -14.35 13.81
N ASP A 55 9.05 -13.38 13.82
CA ASP A 55 9.34 -12.55 14.97
C ASP A 55 8.48 -11.28 14.94
N ILE A 56 7.71 -11.06 16.01
CA ILE A 56 6.78 -9.93 16.14
C ILE A 56 7.31 -8.98 17.21
N GLN A 57 7.65 -7.78 16.81
CA GLN A 57 8.22 -6.74 17.66
C GLN A 57 7.22 -5.56 17.72
N HIS A 58 6.89 -5.09 18.91
CA HIS A 58 6.05 -3.92 19.10
C HIS A 58 6.88 -2.72 19.52
N PHE A 59 6.48 -1.54 19.07
CA PHE A 59 7.07 -0.29 19.53
C PHE A 59 6.51 0.02 20.92
N GLY A 60 7.39 0.17 21.90
CA GLY A 60 7.02 0.57 23.25
C GLY A 60 6.81 2.08 23.36
N TRP A 61 7.05 2.60 24.55
CA TRP A 61 6.83 3.99 24.91
C TRP A 61 7.84 4.99 24.32
N GLY A 62 8.89 4.53 23.65
CA GLY A 62 10.02 5.39 23.26
C GLY A 62 10.79 5.91 24.48
N LEU A 63 10.89 5.08 25.52
CA LEU A 63 11.60 5.42 26.75
C LEU A 63 13.12 5.48 26.52
N SER A 64 13.77 6.39 27.22
CA SER A 64 15.22 6.48 27.34
C SER A 64 15.59 6.65 28.81
N ASP A 65 16.85 6.33 29.17
CA ASP A 65 17.29 6.38 30.57
C ASP A 65 17.48 7.81 31.09
N ASP A 66 17.66 8.78 30.19
CA ASP A 66 18.07 10.14 30.54
C ASP A 66 16.94 11.17 30.59
N LYS A 67 15.80 10.90 29.94
CA LYS A 67 14.67 11.85 29.90
C LYS A 67 13.34 11.16 29.60
N PRO A 68 12.22 11.76 30.08
CA PRO A 68 10.89 11.25 29.75
C PRO A 68 10.61 11.38 28.24
N PRO A 69 9.75 10.51 27.69
CA PRO A 69 9.37 10.59 26.29
C PRO A 69 8.58 11.87 26.03
N SER A 70 8.93 12.58 24.94
CA SER A 70 8.21 13.80 24.52
C SER A 70 7.22 13.57 23.39
N ARG A 71 7.27 12.40 22.75
CA ARG A 71 6.43 12.01 21.62
C ARG A 71 6.05 10.53 21.72
N THR A 72 4.90 10.19 21.15
CA THR A 72 4.49 8.80 20.95
C THR A 72 4.07 8.59 19.50
N LEU A 73 3.84 7.33 19.11
CA LEU A 73 3.24 7.04 17.81
C LEU A 73 1.82 7.62 17.73
N ILE A 74 1.42 8.01 16.54
CA ILE A 74 0.07 8.51 16.23
C ILE A 74 -0.63 7.45 15.39
N SER A 75 -1.81 7.04 15.80
CA SER A 75 -2.72 6.18 15.03
C SER A 75 -3.82 7.02 14.40
N GLU A 76 -4.16 6.69 13.17
CA GLU A 76 -5.23 7.35 12.42
C GLU A 76 -5.88 6.36 11.45
N PHE A 77 -7.06 6.69 10.91
CA PHE A 77 -7.67 5.89 9.85
C PHE A 77 -6.93 6.13 8.53
N GLY A 78 -5.83 5.45 8.37
CA GLY A 78 -4.93 5.48 7.22
C GLY A 78 -3.92 4.36 7.33
N LEU A 79 -3.25 4.01 6.25
CA LEU A 79 -2.27 2.94 6.24
C LEU A 79 -0.94 3.40 5.66
N SER A 80 0.15 2.99 6.30
CA SER A 80 1.51 3.05 5.76
C SER A 80 2.34 1.89 6.28
N MET A 81 3.05 1.24 5.39
CA MET A 81 3.94 0.11 5.71
C MET A 81 5.33 0.34 5.13
N HIS A 82 6.35 0.21 5.96
CA HIS A 82 7.73 0.14 5.51
C HIS A 82 8.17 -1.32 5.43
N ALA A 83 8.77 -1.72 4.31
CA ALA A 83 9.32 -3.05 4.13
C ALA A 83 10.83 -2.99 3.84
N GLU A 84 11.60 -3.69 4.67
CA GLU A 84 13.01 -3.96 4.46
C GLU A 84 13.17 -5.41 4.00
N SER A 85 13.93 -5.66 2.94
CA SER A 85 14.24 -7.00 2.46
C SER A 85 15.72 -7.22 2.29
N LYS A 86 16.18 -8.47 2.52
CA LYS A 86 17.58 -8.86 2.34
C LYS A 86 17.71 -10.03 1.38
N ARG A 87 18.72 -9.96 0.52
CA ARG A 87 19.14 -11.03 -0.39
C ARG A 87 20.67 -11.06 -0.42
N GLY A 88 21.26 -12.04 0.26
CA GLY A 88 22.69 -12.05 0.53
C GLY A 88 23.12 -10.81 1.31
N SER A 89 24.03 -10.02 0.75
CA SER A 89 24.49 -8.75 1.34
C SER A 89 23.64 -7.54 0.95
N GLU A 90 22.71 -7.69 0.00
CA GLU A 90 21.89 -6.57 -0.47
C GLU A 90 20.71 -6.34 0.46
N THR A 91 20.43 -5.07 0.73
CA THR A 91 19.23 -4.61 1.45
C THR A 91 18.45 -3.67 0.55
N ARG A 92 17.12 -3.78 0.56
CA ARG A 92 16.22 -2.84 -0.12
C ARG A 92 15.12 -2.41 0.83
N ASN A 93 14.76 -1.13 0.72
CA ASN A 93 13.73 -0.49 1.52
C ASN A 93 12.65 0.09 0.62
N LEU A 94 11.40 -0.21 0.92
CA LEU A 94 10.26 0.44 0.27
C LEU A 94 9.27 0.98 1.30
N LEU A 95 8.58 2.06 0.94
CA LEU A 95 7.44 2.58 1.67
C LEU A 95 6.18 2.40 0.81
N MET A 96 5.21 1.67 1.33
CA MET A 96 3.90 1.44 0.70
C MET A 96 2.85 2.23 1.45
N ASP A 97 2.16 3.11 0.74
CA ASP A 97 1.17 4.06 1.23
C ASP A 97 1.69 5.06 2.27
N PHE A 98 0.91 6.10 2.55
CA PHE A 98 1.41 7.31 3.23
C PHE A 98 0.46 7.80 4.33
N GLY A 99 -0.53 7.00 4.75
CA GLY A 99 -1.48 7.39 5.79
C GLY A 99 -2.42 8.53 5.37
N PHE A 100 -3.14 9.05 6.36
CA PHE A 100 -4.13 10.12 6.17
C PHE A 100 -3.51 11.51 6.32
N THR A 101 -2.64 11.70 7.34
CA THR A 101 -2.03 13.00 7.64
C THR A 101 -0.51 12.96 7.58
N PRO A 102 0.14 14.03 7.11
CA PRO A 102 1.60 14.12 7.14
C PRO A 102 2.16 14.15 8.57
N GLU A 103 1.40 14.66 9.54
CA GLU A 103 1.78 14.71 10.94
C GLU A 103 1.99 13.31 11.52
N ALA A 104 1.02 12.40 11.33
CA ALA A 104 1.12 11.04 11.81
C ALA A 104 2.26 10.29 11.10
N LEU A 105 2.30 10.34 9.78
CA LEU A 105 3.32 9.65 9.00
C LEU A 105 4.73 10.10 9.38
N THR A 106 5.00 11.41 9.36
CA THR A 106 6.35 11.93 9.61
C THR A 106 6.80 11.79 11.06
N ASN A 107 5.86 11.90 12.03
CA ASN A 107 6.14 11.60 13.43
C ASN A 107 6.55 10.13 13.60
N ASN A 108 5.76 9.23 13.02
CA ASN A 108 5.96 7.79 13.20
C ASN A 108 7.24 7.30 12.48
N ILE A 109 7.51 7.75 11.26
CA ILE A 109 8.75 7.45 10.54
C ILE A 109 9.97 7.83 11.40
N SER A 110 9.95 9.04 12.00
CA SER A 110 11.04 9.51 12.88
C SER A 110 11.19 8.63 14.12
N LEU A 111 10.10 8.29 14.81
CA LEU A 111 10.15 7.46 16.03
C LEU A 111 10.53 6.01 15.75
N LEU A 112 10.13 5.47 14.60
CA LEU A 112 10.42 4.10 14.18
C LEU A 112 11.79 3.96 13.53
N ALA A 113 12.58 5.06 13.46
CA ALA A 113 13.90 5.12 12.85
C ALA A 113 13.91 4.59 11.40
N ILE A 114 12.87 4.91 10.63
CA ILE A 114 12.84 4.67 9.18
C ILE A 114 13.57 5.83 8.53
N ASP A 115 14.65 5.53 7.81
CA ASP A 115 15.47 6.54 7.13
C ASP A 115 14.94 6.78 5.70
N PRO A 116 14.40 7.97 5.39
CA PRO A 116 13.92 8.26 4.04
C PRO A 116 15.01 8.24 2.96
N SER A 117 16.27 8.48 3.32
CA SER A 117 17.40 8.46 2.38
C SER A 117 17.75 7.05 1.89
N GLU A 118 17.36 6.02 2.65
CA GLU A 118 17.60 4.63 2.31
C GLU A 118 16.47 4.00 1.47
N LEU A 119 15.37 4.72 1.23
CA LEU A 119 14.27 4.20 0.43
C LEU A 119 14.70 3.96 -1.02
N ASP A 120 14.39 2.79 -1.56
CA ASP A 120 14.66 2.38 -2.94
C ASP A 120 13.43 2.51 -3.83
N ALA A 121 12.24 2.51 -3.24
CA ALA A 121 10.98 2.69 -3.95
C ALA A 121 9.87 3.21 -3.02
N LEU A 122 8.95 3.94 -3.62
CA LEU A 122 7.65 4.30 -3.06
C LEU A 122 6.57 3.57 -3.85
N VAL A 123 5.53 3.08 -3.18
CA VAL A 123 4.38 2.42 -3.81
C VAL A 123 3.09 3.04 -3.27
N LEU A 124 2.19 3.44 -4.16
CA LEU A 124 0.81 3.76 -3.78
C LEU A 124 -0.11 2.64 -4.27
N SER A 125 -0.80 2.02 -3.33
CA SER A 125 -1.69 0.90 -3.60
C SER A 125 -2.90 1.27 -4.45
N HIS A 126 -3.54 2.39 -4.10
CA HIS A 126 -4.71 2.93 -4.78
C HIS A 126 -4.92 4.41 -4.40
N GLY A 127 -5.86 5.07 -5.07
CA GLY A 127 -6.02 6.52 -4.99
C GLY A 127 -7.03 7.02 -3.95
N HIS A 128 -7.20 6.38 -2.80
CA HIS A 128 -7.96 6.91 -1.67
C HIS A 128 -7.08 7.80 -0.79
N TYR A 129 -7.69 8.83 -0.20
CA TYR A 129 -6.97 9.87 0.55
C TYR A 129 -6.22 9.33 1.76
N ASP A 130 -6.78 8.37 2.47
CA ASP A 130 -6.20 7.72 3.64
C ASP A 130 -4.97 6.83 3.32
N HIS A 131 -4.57 6.77 2.04
CA HIS A 131 -3.36 6.11 1.55
C HIS A 131 -2.34 7.07 0.95
N PHE A 132 -2.75 8.29 0.54
CA PHE A 132 -1.81 9.28 0.00
C PHE A 132 -1.82 10.63 0.73
N GLY A 133 -2.72 10.87 1.68
CA GLY A 133 -2.88 12.16 2.34
C GLY A 133 -1.61 12.67 3.01
N GLY A 134 -0.82 11.78 3.61
CA GLY A 134 0.47 12.12 4.21
C GLY A 134 1.62 12.35 3.22
N LEU A 135 1.46 11.97 1.94
CA LEU A 135 2.55 11.97 0.96
C LEU A 135 3.16 13.37 0.73
N VAL A 136 2.33 14.38 0.54
CA VAL A 136 2.80 15.74 0.26
C VAL A 136 3.71 16.26 1.36
N GLY A 137 3.27 16.15 2.61
CA GLY A 137 4.08 16.60 3.76
C GLY A 137 5.33 15.72 3.97
N PHE A 138 5.24 14.43 3.70
CA PHE A 138 6.40 13.53 3.70
C PHE A 138 7.46 13.97 2.68
N LEU A 139 7.06 14.27 1.44
CA LEU A 139 7.98 14.75 0.39
C LEU A 139 8.57 16.10 0.71
N GLN A 140 7.77 17.02 1.27
CA GLN A 140 8.24 18.35 1.67
C GLN A 140 9.26 18.28 2.81
N LYS A 141 8.98 17.48 3.83
CA LYS A 141 9.85 17.33 5.01
C LYS A 141 11.19 16.69 4.66
N ASN A 142 11.19 15.72 3.76
CA ASN A 142 12.40 14.99 3.38
C ASN A 142 13.00 15.49 2.05
N LYS A 143 12.70 16.74 1.68
CA LYS A 143 13.24 17.36 0.46
C LYS A 143 14.78 17.41 0.51
N GLY A 144 15.40 16.74 -0.46
CA GLY A 144 16.86 16.63 -0.56
C GLY A 144 17.48 15.44 0.18
N GLU A 145 16.71 14.71 0.98
CA GLU A 145 17.14 13.46 1.62
C GLU A 145 16.80 12.25 0.74
N LEU A 146 15.66 12.29 0.03
CA LEU A 146 15.25 11.22 -0.86
C LEU A 146 16.22 11.03 -2.03
N LYS A 147 16.43 9.79 -2.45
CA LYS A 147 17.24 9.44 -3.62
C LYS A 147 16.72 10.16 -4.87
N ALA A 148 17.64 10.67 -5.67
CA ALA A 148 17.27 11.31 -6.94
C ALA A 148 16.54 10.31 -7.86
N LYS A 149 15.43 10.74 -8.48
CA LYS A 149 14.59 9.91 -9.35
C LYS A 149 14.04 8.66 -8.66
N LEU A 150 13.81 8.72 -7.34
CA LEU A 150 13.22 7.63 -6.59
C LEU A 150 11.95 7.11 -7.31
N PRO A 151 11.86 5.82 -7.64
CA PRO A 151 10.68 5.28 -8.31
C PRO A 151 9.44 5.37 -7.42
N PHE A 152 8.33 5.83 -8.00
CA PHE A 152 7.02 5.88 -7.38
C PHE A 152 6.04 5.05 -8.21
N TYR A 153 5.69 3.86 -7.72
CA TYR A 153 4.83 2.91 -8.42
C TYR A 153 3.36 3.15 -8.10
N ILE A 154 2.54 3.18 -9.14
CA ILE A 154 1.06 3.30 -9.06
C ILE A 154 0.43 2.37 -10.09
N GLY A 155 -0.82 1.96 -9.86
CA GLY A 155 -1.54 1.02 -10.75
C GLY A 155 -2.13 1.62 -12.02
N GLY A 156 -1.82 2.86 -12.34
CA GLY A 156 -2.24 3.53 -13.57
C GLY A 156 -2.84 4.91 -13.37
N GLU A 157 -3.40 5.47 -14.44
CA GLU A 157 -3.93 6.83 -14.50
C GLU A 157 -5.06 7.09 -13.51
N GLU A 158 -5.92 6.09 -13.23
CA GLU A 158 -7.04 6.20 -12.29
C GLU A 158 -6.60 6.63 -10.87
N CYS A 159 -5.33 6.39 -10.47
CA CYS A 159 -4.79 6.86 -9.19
C CYS A 159 -4.87 8.39 -9.03
N PHE A 160 -4.86 9.12 -10.13
CA PHE A 160 -4.91 10.59 -10.13
C PHE A 160 -6.33 11.16 -10.21
N CYS A 161 -7.34 10.34 -10.53
CA CYS A 161 -8.70 10.84 -10.61
C CYS A 161 -9.15 11.43 -9.26
N SER A 162 -9.78 12.61 -9.30
CA SER A 162 -10.41 13.18 -8.11
C SER A 162 -11.55 12.30 -7.65
N ARG A 163 -11.69 12.13 -6.34
CA ARG A 163 -12.70 11.26 -5.75
C ARG A 163 -13.70 12.03 -4.92
N GLU A 164 -14.94 11.56 -4.96
CA GLU A 164 -16.00 11.96 -4.07
C GLU A 164 -16.45 10.77 -3.25
N TRP A 165 -16.44 10.91 -1.93
CA TRP A 165 -17.01 9.93 -1.02
C TRP A 165 -18.53 10.00 -1.10
N VAL A 166 -19.20 8.90 -1.36
CA VAL A 166 -20.67 8.82 -1.52
C VAL A 166 -21.32 7.83 -0.55
N GLY A 167 -20.51 7.12 0.24
CA GLY A 167 -20.98 6.19 1.28
C GLY A 167 -21.57 6.92 2.49
N PRO A 168 -22.66 6.39 3.07
CA PRO A 168 -23.20 6.97 4.31
C PRO A 168 -22.19 6.87 5.47
N PRO A 169 -22.27 7.74 6.49
CA PRO A 169 -23.30 8.77 6.69
C PRO A 169 -22.97 10.12 6.03
N VAL A 170 -21.81 10.27 5.39
CA VAL A 170 -21.32 11.55 4.85
C VAL A 170 -21.02 11.45 3.35
N ARG A 171 -21.11 12.60 2.69
CA ARG A 171 -20.65 12.76 1.31
C ARG A 171 -19.69 13.93 1.25
N GLY A 172 -18.70 13.87 0.36
CA GLY A 172 -17.78 14.98 0.20
C GLY A 172 -16.59 14.68 -0.70
N ASN A 173 -15.81 15.71 -0.93
CA ASN A 173 -14.55 15.60 -1.64
C ASN A 173 -13.59 14.69 -0.88
N PHE A 174 -13.11 13.64 -1.53
CA PHE A 174 -12.14 12.68 -0.97
C PHE A 174 -10.76 12.81 -1.62
N GLY A 175 -10.49 13.96 -2.23
CA GLY A 175 -9.18 14.35 -2.72
C GLY A 175 -8.78 13.75 -4.06
N ALA A 176 -7.60 14.13 -4.48
CA ALA A 176 -6.89 13.59 -5.64
C ALA A 176 -5.38 13.69 -5.40
N LEU A 177 -4.64 12.72 -5.94
CA LEU A 177 -3.18 12.77 -5.96
C LEU A 177 -2.72 13.86 -6.92
N ASP A 178 -1.90 14.79 -6.42
CA ASP A 178 -1.36 15.89 -7.22
C ASP A 178 -0.06 15.49 -7.92
N ARG A 179 -0.09 15.46 -9.27
CA ARG A 179 1.09 15.15 -10.10
C ARG A 179 2.21 16.17 -9.92
N GLN A 180 1.86 17.45 -9.77
CA GLN A 180 2.85 18.51 -9.68
C GLN A 180 3.74 18.34 -8.46
N VAL A 181 3.19 17.85 -7.35
CA VAL A 181 3.96 17.54 -6.15
C VAL A 181 4.98 16.43 -6.40
N LEU A 182 4.59 15.39 -7.14
CA LEU A 182 5.49 14.27 -7.50
C LEU A 182 6.64 14.76 -8.42
N GLU A 183 6.32 15.62 -9.40
CA GLU A 183 7.29 16.23 -10.31
C GLU A 183 8.26 17.16 -9.56
N GLN A 184 7.75 18.01 -8.66
CA GLN A 184 8.57 18.90 -7.82
C GLN A 184 9.52 18.12 -6.89
N ALA A 185 9.07 16.97 -6.40
CA ALA A 185 9.89 16.03 -5.62
C ALA A 185 10.86 15.21 -6.50
N LYS A 186 10.82 15.38 -7.83
CA LYS A 186 11.64 14.66 -8.81
C LYS A 186 11.52 13.14 -8.73
N LEU A 187 10.33 12.65 -8.35
CA LEU A 187 10.04 11.22 -8.38
C LEU A 187 9.89 10.71 -9.80
N THR A 188 10.26 9.46 -10.02
CA THR A 188 9.99 8.76 -11.29
C THR A 188 8.66 8.02 -11.16
N VAL A 189 7.57 8.64 -11.61
CA VAL A 189 6.24 7.99 -11.61
C VAL A 189 6.23 6.82 -12.59
N THR A 190 5.93 5.64 -12.10
CA THR A 190 5.97 4.37 -12.83
C THR A 190 4.60 3.70 -12.79
N TYR A 191 3.98 3.54 -13.96
CA TYR A 191 2.70 2.84 -14.08
C TYR A 191 2.93 1.33 -14.08
N ALA A 192 2.52 0.69 -13.00
CA ALA A 192 2.59 -0.76 -12.78
C ALA A 192 1.22 -1.40 -13.04
N GLU A 193 0.66 -1.19 -14.25
CA GLU A 193 -0.63 -1.79 -14.65
C GLU A 193 -0.52 -3.31 -14.77
N GLY A 194 0.63 -3.82 -15.17
CA GLY A 194 1.01 -5.24 -15.13
C GLY A 194 1.97 -5.55 -13.99
N PRO A 195 2.20 -6.85 -13.69
CA PRO A 195 3.19 -7.28 -12.70
C PRO A 195 4.58 -6.72 -13.01
N SER A 196 5.24 -6.14 -12.01
CA SER A 196 6.47 -5.37 -12.22
C SER A 196 7.42 -5.53 -11.04
N LEU A 197 8.72 -5.59 -11.31
CA LEU A 197 9.74 -5.62 -10.26
C LEU A 197 9.83 -4.27 -9.55
N VAL A 198 10.08 -4.31 -8.25
CA VAL A 198 10.28 -3.14 -7.37
C VAL A 198 11.57 -3.33 -6.59
N GLY A 199 12.54 -2.45 -6.82
CA GLY A 199 13.83 -2.48 -6.10
C GLY A 199 14.58 -3.81 -6.21
N ASP A 200 14.37 -4.59 -7.26
CA ASP A 200 14.99 -5.89 -7.55
C ASP A 200 14.71 -7.01 -6.50
N HIS A 201 13.96 -6.72 -5.44
CA HIS A 201 13.64 -7.68 -4.38
C HIS A 201 12.15 -7.99 -4.28
N ALA A 202 11.30 -7.02 -4.57
CA ALA A 202 9.85 -7.14 -4.53
C ALA A 202 9.24 -7.11 -5.95
N PHE A 203 7.95 -7.38 -6.02
CA PHE A 203 7.16 -7.14 -7.22
C PHE A 203 5.77 -6.60 -6.87
N THR A 204 5.18 -5.81 -7.77
CA THR A 204 3.76 -5.47 -7.72
C THR A 204 2.95 -6.53 -8.46
N THR A 205 1.73 -6.73 -8.01
CA THR A 205 0.77 -7.64 -8.68
C THR A 205 0.32 -7.13 -10.05
N GLY A 206 0.55 -5.83 -10.35
CA GLY A 206 -0.25 -5.13 -11.34
C GLY A 206 -1.70 -5.01 -10.88
N GLN A 207 -2.57 -4.59 -11.78
CA GLN A 207 -4.01 -4.47 -11.54
C GLN A 207 -4.62 -5.81 -11.12
N ILE A 208 -5.42 -5.81 -10.05
CA ILE A 208 -5.99 -7.03 -9.49
C ILE A 208 -7.27 -7.41 -10.25
N GLY A 209 -7.29 -8.59 -10.85
CA GLY A 209 -8.46 -9.16 -11.54
C GLY A 209 -9.49 -9.74 -10.56
N LEU A 210 -10.78 -9.67 -10.90
CA LEU A 210 -11.84 -10.36 -10.14
C LEU A 210 -11.88 -11.84 -10.56
N ARG A 211 -11.37 -12.74 -9.72
CA ARG A 211 -11.19 -14.17 -10.00
C ARG A 211 -11.77 -15.07 -8.89
N SER A 212 -12.54 -14.48 -7.97
CA SER A 212 -13.20 -15.15 -6.87
C SER A 212 -14.66 -14.69 -6.75
N PHE A 213 -15.32 -15.07 -5.66
CA PHE A 213 -16.66 -14.59 -5.30
C PHE A 213 -16.66 -13.12 -4.87
N GLU A 214 -15.49 -12.54 -4.60
CA GLU A 214 -15.38 -11.20 -4.03
C GLU A 214 -15.87 -10.11 -4.97
N LYS A 215 -16.50 -9.11 -4.39
CA LYS A 215 -17.15 -8.00 -5.08
C LYS A 215 -16.51 -6.68 -4.67
N VAL A 216 -16.47 -5.74 -5.60
CA VAL A 216 -16.11 -4.37 -5.30
C VAL A 216 -17.29 -3.68 -4.65
N LEU A 217 -17.11 -3.21 -3.40
CA LEU A 217 -18.00 -2.24 -2.77
C LEU A 217 -17.26 -0.92 -2.73
N SER A 218 -17.70 0.03 -3.55
CA SER A 218 -17.06 1.33 -3.58
C SER A 218 -17.92 2.37 -2.89
N PRO A 219 -17.41 2.99 -1.82
CA PRO A 219 -18.03 4.15 -1.21
C PRO A 219 -17.70 5.45 -1.96
N SER A 220 -16.96 5.38 -3.06
CA SER A 220 -16.45 6.54 -3.80
C SER A 220 -16.80 6.49 -5.29
N THR A 221 -16.87 7.68 -5.91
CA THR A 221 -16.90 7.88 -7.35
C THR A 221 -15.65 8.62 -7.79
N MET A 222 -15.13 8.28 -8.97
CA MET A 222 -14.06 9.02 -9.63
C MET A 222 -14.65 10.07 -10.56
N LYS A 223 -14.15 11.31 -10.52
CA LYS A 223 -14.38 12.35 -11.50
C LYS A 223 -13.37 12.20 -12.64
N VAL A 224 -13.84 12.13 -13.86
CA VAL A 224 -13.01 12.01 -15.05
C VAL A 224 -12.68 13.40 -15.57
N GLY A 225 -11.39 13.67 -15.75
CA GLY A 225 -10.88 14.95 -16.24
C GLY A 225 -9.91 15.59 -15.28
N VAL A 226 -9.35 16.72 -15.74
CA VAL A 226 -8.44 17.56 -14.98
C VAL A 226 -9.11 18.90 -14.73
N ASP A 227 -9.14 19.33 -13.47
CA ASP A 227 -9.62 20.62 -13.03
C ASP A 227 -8.52 21.31 -12.24
N ASP A 228 -8.14 22.53 -12.66
CA ASP A 228 -7.03 23.31 -12.07
C ASP A 228 -5.71 22.51 -11.89
N GLY A 229 -5.39 21.67 -12.86
CA GLY A 229 -4.17 20.84 -12.87
C GLY A 229 -4.26 19.55 -12.06
N ILE A 230 -5.36 19.29 -11.35
CA ILE A 230 -5.60 18.12 -10.51
C ILE A 230 -6.60 17.19 -11.19
N GLY A 231 -6.34 15.87 -11.13
CA GLY A 231 -7.22 14.86 -11.72
C GLY A 231 -6.52 13.94 -12.70
N CYS A 232 -7.30 13.15 -13.42
CA CYS A 232 -6.82 12.17 -14.39
C CYS A 232 -7.07 12.62 -15.83
N TYR A 233 -6.15 12.26 -16.72
CA TYR A 233 -6.27 12.55 -18.15
C TYR A 233 -7.22 11.55 -18.82
N PRO A 234 -8.36 12.00 -19.42
CA PRO A 234 -9.35 11.08 -19.99
C PRO A 234 -8.79 10.19 -21.10
N ASP A 235 -7.85 10.69 -21.90
CA ASP A 235 -7.22 9.94 -23.00
C ASP A 235 -6.38 8.74 -22.52
N LYS A 236 -5.99 8.72 -21.25
CA LYS A 236 -5.22 7.63 -20.61
C LYS A 236 -6.12 6.62 -19.88
N LEU A 237 -7.41 6.90 -19.74
CA LEU A 237 -8.37 5.97 -19.15
C LEU A 237 -8.90 4.97 -20.19
N PRO A 238 -9.52 3.86 -19.75
CA PRO A 238 -10.25 2.96 -20.63
C PRO A 238 -11.27 3.70 -21.50
N GLN A 239 -11.44 3.28 -22.75
CA GLN A 239 -12.25 4.01 -23.75
C GLN A 239 -13.68 4.28 -23.28
N GLU A 240 -14.28 3.31 -22.58
CA GLU A 240 -15.66 3.39 -22.07
C GLU A 240 -15.85 4.42 -20.94
N GLU A 241 -14.76 4.95 -20.39
CA GLU A 241 -14.76 5.90 -19.27
C GLU A 241 -14.49 7.33 -19.71
N ARG A 242 -13.81 7.52 -20.84
CA ARG A 242 -13.26 8.81 -21.29
C ARG A 242 -14.28 9.93 -21.43
N THR A 243 -15.53 9.58 -21.75
CA THR A 243 -16.61 10.55 -22.02
C THR A 243 -17.56 10.75 -20.85
N LYS A 244 -17.36 10.02 -19.75
CA LYS A 244 -18.19 10.13 -18.55
C LYS A 244 -17.65 11.21 -17.63
N ALA A 245 -18.54 12.03 -17.03
CA ALA A 245 -18.12 13.05 -16.06
C ALA A 245 -17.68 12.43 -14.71
N ALA A 246 -18.37 11.37 -14.30
CA ALA A 246 -18.05 10.61 -13.09
C ALA A 246 -18.44 9.14 -13.26
N ILE A 247 -17.72 8.26 -12.60
CA ILE A 247 -17.91 6.81 -12.63
C ILE A 247 -17.74 6.23 -11.21
N PRO A 248 -18.48 5.16 -10.84
CA PRO A 248 -18.20 4.42 -9.61
C PRO A 248 -16.75 3.90 -9.63
N ASP A 249 -16.02 4.08 -8.54
CA ASP A 249 -14.65 3.59 -8.47
C ASP A 249 -14.64 2.06 -8.44
N GLN A 250 -14.10 1.44 -9.46
CA GLN A 250 -13.95 0.00 -9.59
C GLN A 250 -12.56 -0.47 -9.14
N PHE A 251 -11.72 0.44 -8.67
CA PHE A 251 -10.35 0.17 -8.18
C PHE A 251 -9.52 -0.67 -9.14
N ARG A 252 -9.66 -0.46 -10.46
CA ARG A 252 -8.83 -1.19 -11.45
C ARG A 252 -7.35 -0.92 -11.26
N HIS A 253 -7.03 0.29 -10.80
CA HIS A 253 -5.68 0.73 -10.45
C HIS A 253 -5.15 0.18 -9.12
N GLU A 254 -5.95 -0.59 -8.36
CA GLU A 254 -5.47 -1.19 -7.11
C GLU A 254 -4.41 -2.25 -7.41
N LEU A 255 -3.32 -2.19 -6.65
CA LEU A 255 -2.22 -3.15 -6.69
C LEU A 255 -1.77 -3.54 -5.28
N ALA A 256 -1.16 -4.70 -5.17
CA ALA A 256 -0.44 -5.15 -3.98
C ALA A 256 1.06 -5.30 -4.31
N THR A 257 1.87 -5.34 -3.26
CA THR A 257 3.31 -5.63 -3.35
C THR A 257 3.59 -6.97 -2.69
N ALA A 258 4.50 -7.76 -3.25
CA ALA A 258 4.82 -9.06 -2.69
C ALA A 258 6.32 -9.37 -2.78
N TYR A 259 6.76 -10.23 -1.89
CA TYR A 259 8.10 -10.82 -1.83
C TYR A 259 7.99 -12.32 -1.93
N ASN A 260 8.92 -12.97 -2.64
CA ASN A 260 9.10 -14.40 -2.61
C ASN A 260 10.16 -14.75 -1.55
N LEU A 261 9.69 -15.18 -0.37
CA LEU A 261 10.56 -15.53 0.75
C LEU A 261 11.11 -16.94 0.55
N LYS A 262 12.43 -17.05 0.50
CA LYS A 262 13.15 -18.29 0.19
C LYS A 262 12.65 -19.49 0.98
N GLY A 263 12.21 -20.52 0.25
CA GLY A 263 11.72 -21.78 0.81
C GLY A 263 10.41 -21.67 1.62
N ARG A 264 9.74 -20.50 1.65
CA ARG A 264 8.48 -20.29 2.38
C ARG A 264 7.31 -19.84 1.51
N GLY A 265 7.57 -19.16 0.39
CA GLY A 265 6.55 -18.64 -0.50
C GLY A 265 6.30 -17.15 -0.33
N LEU A 266 5.13 -16.66 -0.75
CA LEU A 266 4.84 -15.24 -0.86
C LEU A 266 4.55 -14.59 0.50
N VAL A 267 5.13 -13.40 0.72
CA VAL A 267 4.72 -12.43 1.74
C VAL A 267 4.08 -11.27 0.98
N ILE A 268 2.76 -11.10 1.12
CA ILE A 268 1.93 -10.18 0.34
C ILE A 268 1.51 -9.00 1.20
N LEU A 269 1.86 -7.78 0.76
CA LEU A 269 1.41 -6.53 1.36
C LEU A 269 0.26 -5.99 0.51
N THR A 270 -0.90 -5.86 1.11
CA THR A 270 -2.06 -5.20 0.50
C THR A 270 -2.50 -4.02 1.35
N ALA A 271 -3.23 -3.07 0.78
CA ALA A 271 -3.64 -1.89 1.52
C ALA A 271 -5.10 -1.94 1.97
N CYS A 272 -6.03 -1.94 1.02
CA CYS A 272 -7.45 -2.09 1.31
C CYS A 272 -8.05 -3.37 0.75
N SER A 273 -7.52 -3.90 -0.34
CA SER A 273 -8.12 -5.03 -1.06
C SER A 273 -9.56 -4.74 -1.47
N HIS A 274 -9.85 -3.57 -2.05
CA HIS A 274 -11.18 -3.23 -2.57
C HIS A 274 -11.65 -4.23 -3.62
N ARG A 275 -10.70 -4.83 -4.35
CA ARG A 275 -10.98 -5.90 -5.31
C ARG A 275 -10.96 -7.29 -4.69
N GLY A 276 -10.84 -7.39 -3.36
CA GLY A 276 -10.86 -8.61 -2.58
C GLY A 276 -9.47 -9.16 -2.24
N VAL A 277 -9.29 -9.61 -1.01
CA VAL A 277 -8.02 -10.19 -0.53
C VAL A 277 -7.72 -11.54 -1.19
N VAL A 278 -8.73 -12.35 -1.46
CA VAL A 278 -8.58 -13.64 -2.18
C VAL A 278 -8.16 -13.38 -3.63
N ASN A 279 -8.75 -12.37 -4.29
CA ASN A 279 -8.34 -11.94 -5.63
C ASN A 279 -6.90 -11.41 -5.63
N THR A 280 -6.51 -10.66 -4.61
CA THR A 280 -5.14 -10.14 -4.44
C THR A 280 -4.14 -11.28 -4.33
N ILE A 281 -4.41 -12.30 -3.51
CA ILE A 281 -3.55 -13.48 -3.37
C ILE A 281 -3.45 -14.24 -4.71
N LYS A 282 -4.59 -14.52 -5.36
CA LYS A 282 -4.60 -15.18 -6.68
C LYS A 282 -3.83 -14.40 -7.73
N GLN A 283 -3.90 -13.08 -7.70
CA GLN A 283 -3.15 -12.23 -8.61
C GLN A 283 -1.64 -12.28 -8.34
N ALA A 284 -1.22 -12.26 -7.06
CA ALA A 284 0.19 -12.39 -6.68
C ALA A 284 0.77 -13.76 -7.08
N GLN A 285 0.00 -14.84 -6.87
CA GLN A 285 0.36 -16.19 -7.32
C GLN A 285 0.51 -16.26 -8.85
N ALA A 286 -0.44 -15.69 -9.61
CA ALA A 286 -0.39 -15.68 -11.07
C ALA A 286 0.77 -14.83 -11.60
N ALA A 287 1.09 -13.71 -10.95
CA ALA A 287 2.18 -12.82 -11.33
C ALA A 287 3.56 -13.44 -11.11
N SER A 288 3.71 -14.23 -10.05
CA SER A 288 5.00 -14.79 -9.63
C SER A 288 5.24 -16.24 -10.05
N GLY A 289 4.18 -17.00 -10.33
CA GLY A 289 4.23 -18.45 -10.48
C GLY A 289 4.44 -19.21 -9.16
N VAL A 290 4.50 -18.50 -8.01
CA VAL A 290 4.66 -19.09 -6.68
C VAL A 290 3.27 -19.34 -6.07
N THR A 291 2.94 -20.58 -5.79
CA THR A 291 1.61 -20.97 -5.28
C THR A 291 1.48 -20.86 -3.76
N LYS A 292 2.58 -21.11 -3.02
CA LYS A 292 2.56 -21.03 -1.56
C LYS A 292 2.51 -19.59 -1.07
N VAL A 293 1.63 -19.32 -0.10
CA VAL A 293 1.50 -18.01 0.55
C VAL A 293 1.90 -18.14 2.02
N HIS A 294 3.01 -17.51 2.38
CA HIS A 294 3.50 -17.50 3.76
C HIS A 294 2.75 -16.49 4.62
N ALA A 295 2.52 -15.28 4.09
CA ALA A 295 1.76 -14.27 4.82
C ALA A 295 0.99 -13.34 3.88
N VAL A 296 -0.17 -12.87 4.34
CA VAL A 296 -0.87 -11.71 3.80
C VAL A 296 -1.08 -10.70 4.91
N ILE A 297 -0.61 -9.46 4.69
CA ILE A 297 -0.68 -8.36 5.64
C ILE A 297 -1.30 -7.12 4.99
N GLY A 298 -2.24 -6.49 5.69
CA GLY A 298 -2.88 -5.25 5.24
C GLY A 298 -4.38 -5.19 5.51
N GLY A 299 -5.04 -4.20 4.92
CA GLY A 299 -6.49 -4.07 4.94
C GLY A 299 -7.16 -5.04 3.97
N PHE A 300 -8.32 -5.55 4.37
CA PHE A 300 -9.10 -6.52 3.57
C PHE A 300 -10.48 -5.97 3.19
N HIS A 301 -10.76 -4.72 3.51
CA HIS A 301 -12.01 -4.00 3.24
C HIS A 301 -13.27 -4.80 3.56
N LEU A 302 -13.26 -5.54 4.66
CA LEU A 302 -14.36 -6.42 5.07
C LEU A 302 -15.33 -5.75 6.05
N ALA A 303 -14.94 -4.61 6.64
CA ALA A 303 -15.79 -3.87 7.58
C ALA A 303 -17.20 -3.55 7.04
N PRO A 304 -17.42 -3.19 5.77
CA PRO A 304 -18.75 -2.88 5.26
C PRO A 304 -19.58 -4.12 4.86
N PHE A 305 -19.00 -5.32 4.91
CA PHE A 305 -19.70 -6.53 4.48
C PHE A 305 -20.43 -7.24 5.62
N ALA A 306 -21.49 -7.98 5.27
CA ALA A 306 -22.19 -8.84 6.20
C ALA A 306 -21.31 -10.02 6.66
N GLU A 307 -21.61 -10.55 7.85
CA GLU A 307 -20.83 -11.61 8.49
C GLU A 307 -20.66 -12.86 7.60
N ASP A 308 -21.70 -13.27 6.87
CA ASP A 308 -21.63 -14.43 5.97
C ASP A 308 -20.55 -14.26 4.87
N TYR A 309 -20.43 -13.06 4.33
CA TYR A 309 -19.38 -12.75 3.36
C TYR A 309 -17.98 -12.79 4.00
N VAL A 310 -17.85 -12.27 5.22
CA VAL A 310 -16.61 -12.33 6.00
C VAL A 310 -16.21 -13.78 6.27
N ARG A 311 -17.16 -14.64 6.68
CA ARG A 311 -16.92 -16.09 6.87
C ARG A 311 -16.52 -16.79 5.57
N GLN A 312 -17.11 -16.43 4.44
CA GLN A 312 -16.72 -16.96 3.14
C GLN A 312 -15.28 -16.58 2.79
N THR A 313 -14.85 -15.36 3.11
CA THR A 313 -13.45 -14.92 2.93
C THR A 313 -12.50 -15.70 3.83
N ILE A 314 -12.86 -15.92 5.11
CA ILE A 314 -12.07 -16.74 6.05
C ILE A 314 -11.94 -18.18 5.53
N ALA A 315 -13.03 -18.78 5.06
CA ALA A 315 -13.01 -20.12 4.49
C ALA A 315 -12.07 -20.22 3.28
N ALA A 316 -12.11 -19.23 2.39
CA ALA A 316 -11.22 -19.19 1.23
C ALA A 316 -9.73 -19.02 1.63
N LEU A 317 -9.42 -18.19 2.63
CA LEU A 317 -8.05 -18.07 3.15
C LEU A 317 -7.55 -19.38 3.78
N LYS A 318 -8.43 -20.15 4.43
CA LYS A 318 -8.11 -21.48 4.98
C LYS A 318 -7.86 -22.50 3.86
N GLU A 319 -8.70 -22.50 2.82
CA GLU A 319 -8.57 -23.38 1.65
C GLU A 319 -7.28 -23.10 0.86
N MET A 320 -6.87 -21.83 0.76
CA MET A 320 -5.60 -21.42 0.14
C MET A 320 -4.36 -21.73 1.00
N GLU A 321 -4.55 -22.30 2.19
CA GLU A 321 -3.49 -22.70 3.12
C GLU A 321 -2.51 -21.58 3.45
N VAL A 322 -2.99 -20.31 3.52
CA VAL A 322 -2.17 -19.18 3.96
C VAL A 322 -1.60 -19.47 5.35
N ASP A 323 -0.28 -19.34 5.52
CA ASP A 323 0.35 -19.65 6.82
C ASP A 323 -0.02 -18.61 7.87
N TYR A 324 0.04 -17.29 7.53
CA TYR A 324 -0.26 -16.18 8.44
C TYR A 324 -1.14 -15.13 7.79
N VAL A 325 -2.14 -14.66 8.54
CA VAL A 325 -3.09 -13.61 8.14
C VAL A 325 -2.98 -12.47 9.15
N ILE A 326 -2.68 -11.28 8.67
CA ILE A 326 -2.38 -10.09 9.48
C ILE A 326 -3.30 -8.94 9.03
N PRO A 327 -4.55 -8.91 9.55
CA PRO A 327 -5.51 -7.87 9.18
C PRO A 327 -5.15 -6.53 9.82
N LEU A 328 -5.21 -5.47 9.02
CA LEU A 328 -5.00 -4.08 9.38
C LEU A 328 -6.18 -3.23 8.94
N HIS A 329 -6.19 -1.97 9.32
CA HIS A 329 -6.95 -0.87 8.75
C HIS A 329 -8.43 -1.22 8.51
N CYS A 330 -8.89 -1.27 7.27
CA CYS A 330 -10.28 -1.50 6.88
C CYS A 330 -10.74 -2.97 6.92
N SER A 331 -9.95 -3.89 7.47
CA SER A 331 -10.37 -5.30 7.65
C SER A 331 -11.58 -5.46 8.55
N GLY A 332 -11.70 -4.62 9.57
CA GLY A 332 -12.83 -4.57 10.49
C GLY A 332 -12.76 -5.57 11.65
N GLU A 333 -13.46 -5.23 12.73
CA GLU A 333 -13.50 -6.03 13.97
C GLU A 333 -14.18 -7.37 13.76
N VAL A 334 -15.25 -7.42 12.94
CA VAL A 334 -15.97 -8.67 12.65
C VAL A 334 -15.04 -9.71 12.04
N PHE A 335 -14.22 -9.30 11.07
CA PHE A 335 -13.22 -10.21 10.49
C PHE A 335 -12.24 -10.69 11.56
N TYR A 336 -11.72 -9.78 12.39
CA TYR A 336 -10.75 -10.13 13.42
C TYR A 336 -11.30 -11.14 14.43
N GLU A 337 -12.49 -10.92 14.96
CA GLU A 337 -13.11 -11.81 15.96
C GLU A 337 -13.45 -13.20 15.36
N LEU A 338 -13.98 -13.24 14.13
CA LEU A 338 -14.26 -14.50 13.46
C LEU A 338 -12.96 -15.26 13.12
N ALA A 339 -11.96 -14.58 12.59
CA ALA A 339 -10.67 -15.19 12.28
C ALA A 339 -9.95 -15.70 13.54
N LYS A 340 -10.07 -15.00 14.67
CA LYS A 340 -9.56 -15.45 15.96
C LYS A 340 -10.22 -16.74 16.45
N ALA A 341 -11.50 -16.91 16.18
CA ALA A 341 -12.23 -18.12 16.52
C ALA A 341 -11.92 -19.30 15.55
N GLU A 342 -11.83 -19.01 14.24
CA GLU A 342 -11.77 -20.05 13.20
C GLU A 342 -10.36 -20.42 12.73
N MET A 343 -9.36 -19.51 12.90
CA MET A 343 -7.95 -19.75 12.53
C MET A 343 -6.96 -19.13 13.51
N PRO A 344 -7.08 -19.42 14.83
CA PRO A 344 -6.32 -18.75 15.89
C PRO A 344 -4.79 -18.88 15.75
N THR A 345 -4.29 -19.95 15.17
CA THR A 345 -2.86 -20.20 14.97
C THR A 345 -2.27 -19.46 13.77
N LYS A 346 -3.13 -19.00 12.87
CA LYS A 346 -2.74 -18.28 11.64
C LYS A 346 -2.91 -16.76 11.77
N LEU A 347 -3.79 -16.31 12.66
CA LEU A 347 -4.07 -14.89 12.88
C LEU A 347 -2.98 -14.23 13.73
N LEU A 348 -2.36 -13.19 13.19
CA LEU A 348 -1.41 -12.35 13.94
C LEU A 348 -1.99 -10.96 14.16
N ARG A 349 -1.95 -10.48 15.40
CA ARG A 349 -2.40 -9.12 15.76
C ARG A 349 -1.31 -8.11 15.44
N SER A 350 -1.74 -6.95 14.91
CA SER A 350 -0.90 -5.81 14.61
C SER A 350 -1.39 -4.55 15.33
N TYR A 351 -0.48 -3.59 15.46
CA TYR A 351 -0.71 -2.23 15.94
C TYR A 351 0.21 -1.27 15.18
N THR A 352 -0.09 0.01 15.17
CA THR A 352 0.85 1.04 14.71
C THR A 352 2.20 0.85 15.40
N GLY A 353 3.27 0.77 14.63
CA GLY A 353 4.63 0.50 15.11
C GLY A 353 5.00 -0.98 15.22
N THR A 354 4.08 -1.94 14.96
CA THR A 354 4.43 -3.36 14.94
C THR A 354 5.38 -3.67 13.78
N ARG A 355 6.39 -4.50 14.06
CA ARG A 355 7.33 -5.05 13.07
C ARG A 355 7.19 -6.56 13.03
N PHE A 356 6.93 -7.08 11.84
CA PHE A 356 6.94 -8.51 11.54
C PHE A 356 8.22 -8.84 10.79
N VAL A 357 9.00 -9.79 11.30
CA VAL A 357 10.22 -10.27 10.66
C VAL A 357 9.99 -11.70 10.21
N PHE A 358 10.09 -11.91 8.90
CA PHE A 358 9.94 -13.19 8.23
C PHE A 358 11.31 -13.65 7.75
N GLU A 359 11.78 -14.80 8.24
CA GLU A 359 13.04 -15.41 7.82
C GLU A 359 12.80 -16.52 6.79
N GLY A 360 13.64 -16.57 5.76
CA GLY A 360 13.65 -17.66 4.80
C GLY A 360 13.97 -19.01 5.43
N ALA A 361 13.69 -20.09 4.74
CA ALA A 361 14.09 -21.42 5.20
C ALA A 361 15.61 -21.57 5.09
N GLY A 362 16.25 -21.99 6.20
CA GLY A 362 17.72 -22.20 6.25
C GLY A 362 18.53 -20.91 6.46
N ALA A 363 17.89 -19.81 6.89
CA ALA A 363 18.57 -18.58 7.30
C ALA A 363 19.06 -18.68 8.75
#